data_cc64be952e0ef9e7e5e8317233923949
#
_entry.id   cc64be952e0ef9e7e5e8317233923949
#
_cell.length_a   1.000
_cell.length_b   1.000
_cell.length_c   1.000
_cell.angle_alpha   90.00
_cell.angle_beta   90.00
_cell.angle_gamma   90.00
#
_symmetry.space_group_name_H-M   'P 1'
#
loop_
_entity.id
_entity.type
_entity.pdbx_description
1 polymer ?
#
loop_
_entity_poly.entity_id
_entity_poly.type
_entity_poly.pdbx_seq_one_letter_code
_entity_poly.pdbx_strand_id
1 'polypeptide(L)'
;MAAPKAPVLDGAGKKSKDVTLEAEVFGVDVKPHLVHEVVRAEFSHHRSGTKAVKSRGLVSGGRSKPWRQKGTGRARAGTTRAVQWTGGGVAFAPRTNFEHKVNKKEKRAAFRSALSDHAQAGTIAVLGGGFDEPSAKDAATLIDAWGQARPVVVVATPEEESLIKSFRNLEKVLVTVPGELEVSELVWARSLLVSEAALPLVQGRGQSA
;
A
#
# COMPACT_ATOMS: atom_id res chain seq x y z
N MET A 1 -26.28 7.38 -13.57
CA MET A 1 -26.47 6.21 -12.67
C MET A 1 -27.04 6.71 -11.36
N ALA A 2 -27.85 5.89 -10.66
CA ALA A 2 -28.34 6.26 -9.33
C ALA A 2 -27.13 6.36 -8.37
N ALA A 3 -27.19 7.31 -7.44
CA ALA A 3 -26.11 7.48 -6.44
C ALA A 3 -26.03 6.21 -5.56
N PRO A 4 -24.86 5.61 -5.41
CA PRO A 4 -24.71 4.40 -4.58
C PRO A 4 -24.97 4.74 -3.10
N LYS A 5 -25.43 3.74 -2.34
CA LYS A 5 -25.73 3.88 -0.91
C LYS A 5 -24.85 2.95 -0.10
N ALA A 6 -24.46 3.39 1.10
CA ALA A 6 -23.75 2.58 2.06
C ALA A 6 -24.52 2.52 3.39
N PRO A 7 -24.57 1.35 4.08
CA PRO A 7 -25.15 1.26 5.40
C PRO A 7 -24.29 2.00 6.42
N VAL A 8 -24.92 2.69 7.35
CA VAL A 8 -24.29 3.24 8.54
C VAL A 8 -24.43 2.20 9.66
N LEU A 9 -23.31 1.84 10.24
CA LEU A 9 -23.23 0.91 11.38
C LEU A 9 -23.11 1.71 12.67
N ASP A 10 -23.78 1.24 13.70
CA ASP A 10 -23.57 1.67 15.07
C ASP A 10 -22.34 0.97 15.71
N GLY A 11 -21.96 1.33 16.92
CA GLY A 11 -20.84 0.71 17.64
C GLY A 11 -21.01 -0.80 17.90
N ALA A 12 -22.22 -1.34 17.72
CA ALA A 12 -22.53 -2.76 17.83
C ALA A 12 -22.53 -3.50 16.49
N GLY A 13 -22.23 -2.82 15.38
CA GLY A 13 -22.21 -3.40 14.05
C GLY A 13 -23.58 -3.55 13.40
N LYS A 14 -24.63 -3.00 14.00
CA LYS A 14 -25.98 -3.04 13.44
C LYS A 14 -26.20 -1.88 12.48
N LYS A 15 -26.91 -2.16 11.39
CA LYS A 15 -27.30 -1.14 10.42
C LYS A 15 -28.34 -0.20 11.04
N SER A 16 -28.05 1.11 11.05
CA SER A 16 -28.97 2.15 11.55
C SER A 16 -29.70 2.87 10.41
N LYS A 17 -28.98 3.41 9.45
CA LYS A 17 -29.49 4.19 8.31
C LYS A 17 -28.65 3.92 7.06
N ASP A 18 -29.12 4.35 5.90
CA ASP A 18 -28.31 4.39 4.68
C ASP A 18 -27.85 5.83 4.39
N VAL A 19 -26.58 5.99 4.05
CA VAL A 19 -26.01 7.26 3.57
C VAL A 19 -25.80 7.16 2.07
N THR A 20 -26.16 8.23 1.36
CA THR A 20 -25.93 8.36 -0.08
C THR A 20 -24.50 8.78 -0.31
N LEU A 21 -23.78 8.00 -1.12
CA LEU A 21 -22.41 8.28 -1.52
C LEU A 21 -22.38 9.15 -2.78
N GLU A 22 -21.33 9.94 -2.95
CA GLU A 22 -21.16 10.78 -4.14
C GLU A 22 -20.93 9.94 -5.40
N ALA A 23 -21.80 10.11 -6.40
CA ALA A 23 -21.77 9.35 -7.64
C ALA A 23 -20.48 9.58 -8.46
N GLU A 24 -19.87 10.77 -8.35
CA GLU A 24 -18.61 11.09 -9.03
C GLU A 24 -17.42 10.29 -8.51
N VAL A 25 -17.49 9.81 -7.26
CA VAL A 25 -16.41 9.07 -6.61
C VAL A 25 -16.73 7.57 -6.55
N PHE A 26 -17.96 7.20 -6.24
CA PHE A 26 -18.38 5.82 -5.99
C PHE A 26 -19.27 5.21 -7.09
N GLY A 27 -19.59 5.98 -8.13
CA GLY A 27 -20.45 5.54 -9.23
C GLY A 27 -19.75 5.47 -10.59
N VAL A 28 -18.42 5.40 -10.60
CA VAL A 28 -17.60 5.37 -11.83
C VAL A 28 -17.45 3.94 -12.33
N ASP A 29 -17.33 3.77 -13.65
CA ASP A 29 -17.03 2.47 -14.25
C ASP A 29 -15.67 1.94 -13.78
N VAL A 30 -15.65 0.68 -13.37
CA VAL A 30 -14.43 0.02 -12.91
C VAL A 30 -13.49 -0.25 -14.07
N LYS A 31 -12.25 0.24 -13.97
CA LYS A 31 -11.19 0.08 -14.99
C LYS A 31 -10.05 -0.79 -14.46
N PRO A 32 -10.12 -2.12 -14.59
CA PRO A 32 -9.17 -3.04 -13.96
C PRO A 32 -7.70 -2.80 -14.39
N HIS A 33 -7.47 -2.47 -15.67
CA HIS A 33 -6.13 -2.20 -16.18
C HIS A 33 -5.47 -1.01 -15.48
N LEU A 34 -6.23 0.06 -15.27
CA LEU A 34 -5.75 1.26 -14.60
C LEU A 34 -5.45 1.00 -13.11
N VAL A 35 -6.35 0.27 -12.44
CA VAL A 35 -6.16 -0.15 -11.05
C VAL A 35 -4.90 -1.02 -10.92
N HIS A 36 -4.71 -2.01 -11.80
CA HIS A 36 -3.53 -2.87 -11.80
C HIS A 36 -2.23 -2.07 -11.98
N GLU A 37 -2.19 -1.10 -12.88
CA GLU A 37 -1.00 -0.29 -13.13
C GLU A 37 -0.62 0.57 -11.93
N VAL A 38 -1.60 1.19 -11.28
CA VAL A 38 -1.39 1.99 -10.08
C VAL A 38 -0.92 1.13 -8.90
N VAL A 39 -1.57 -0.02 -8.64
CA VAL A 39 -1.16 -0.96 -7.58
C VAL A 39 0.27 -1.46 -7.81
N ARG A 40 0.63 -1.79 -9.05
CA ARG A 40 1.98 -2.20 -9.41
C ARG A 40 3.01 -1.10 -9.14
N ALA A 41 2.66 0.17 -9.40
CA ALA A 41 3.51 1.32 -9.10
C ALA A 41 3.68 1.52 -7.59
N GLU A 42 2.60 1.43 -6.81
CA GLU A 42 2.63 1.52 -5.34
C GLU A 42 3.53 0.44 -4.74
N PHE A 43 3.34 -0.83 -5.09
CA PHE A 43 4.23 -1.91 -4.65
C PHE A 43 5.69 -1.74 -5.09
N SER A 44 5.93 -1.13 -6.24
CA SER A 44 7.27 -0.82 -6.71
C SER A 44 7.95 0.22 -5.81
N HIS A 45 7.23 1.26 -5.38
CA HIS A 45 7.74 2.29 -4.49
C HIS A 45 8.05 1.78 -3.08
N HIS A 46 7.31 0.78 -2.58
CA HIS A 46 7.57 0.17 -1.26
C HIS A 46 8.87 -0.66 -1.23
N ARG A 47 9.47 -0.98 -2.39
CA ARG A 47 10.69 -1.80 -2.45
C ARG A 47 11.93 -0.96 -2.14
N SER A 48 12.62 -1.32 -1.07
CA SER A 48 13.83 -0.61 -0.59
C SER A 48 15.08 -0.82 -1.45
N GLY A 49 15.11 -1.81 -2.37
CA GLY A 49 16.24 -2.04 -3.27
C GLY A 49 17.57 -2.36 -2.57
N THR A 50 17.55 -3.10 -1.50
CA THR A 50 18.72 -3.39 -0.65
C THR A 50 19.77 -4.31 -1.26
N LYS A 51 19.53 -4.86 -2.47
CA LYS A 51 20.46 -5.75 -3.15
C LYS A 51 21.72 -5.01 -3.58
N ALA A 52 22.88 -5.42 -3.06
CA ALA A 52 24.17 -4.84 -3.37
C ALA A 52 25.23 -5.90 -3.64
N VAL A 53 26.25 -5.53 -4.40
CA VAL A 53 27.45 -6.35 -4.63
C VAL A 53 28.70 -5.50 -4.43
N LYS A 54 29.79 -6.12 -4.02
CA LYS A 54 31.07 -5.43 -3.80
C LYS A 54 31.81 -5.24 -5.13
N SER A 55 32.15 -3.99 -5.44
CA SER A 55 33.06 -3.67 -6.53
C SER A 55 34.50 -4.07 -6.14
N ARG A 56 35.40 -4.09 -7.12
CA ARG A 56 36.83 -4.40 -6.92
C ARG A 56 37.46 -3.60 -5.76
N GLY A 57 37.05 -2.36 -5.55
CA GLY A 57 37.53 -1.51 -4.47
C GLY A 57 37.07 -1.94 -3.09
N LEU A 58 35.86 -2.48 -2.98
CA LEU A 58 35.19 -2.84 -1.72
C LEU A 58 35.47 -4.28 -1.25
N VAL A 59 36.01 -5.14 -2.13
CA VAL A 59 36.42 -6.50 -1.76
C VAL A 59 37.66 -6.46 -0.89
N SER A 60 37.70 -7.25 0.19
CA SER A 60 38.86 -7.39 1.07
C SER A 60 40.03 -8.08 0.37
N GLY A 61 41.25 -7.74 0.73
CA GLY A 61 42.47 -8.36 0.19
C GLY A 61 43.16 -7.60 -0.94
N GLY A 62 44.09 -8.21 -1.66
CA GLY A 62 44.74 -7.69 -2.88
C GLY A 62 45.55 -6.42 -2.69
N ARG A 63 46.19 -6.24 -1.53
CA ARG A 63 47.03 -5.06 -1.23
C ARG A 63 48.35 -5.06 -1.98
N SER A 64 48.89 -6.22 -2.40
CA SER A 64 50.13 -6.36 -3.14
C SER A 64 49.88 -6.86 -4.56
N LYS A 65 50.81 -6.58 -5.47
CA LYS A 65 50.80 -7.09 -6.83
C LYS A 65 51.10 -8.60 -6.80
N PRO A 66 50.32 -9.47 -7.45
CA PRO A 66 50.50 -10.94 -7.39
C PRO A 66 51.86 -11.43 -7.88
N TRP A 67 52.43 -10.80 -8.92
CA TRP A 67 53.75 -11.05 -9.46
C TRP A 67 54.33 -9.84 -10.19
N ARG A 68 55.63 -9.88 -10.46
CA ARG A 68 56.37 -8.82 -11.18
C ARG A 68 55.81 -8.61 -12.60
N GLN A 69 56.01 -7.40 -13.15
CA GLN A 69 55.42 -6.93 -14.42
C GLN A 69 55.90 -7.74 -15.65
N LYS A 70 57.13 -8.21 -15.68
CA LYS A 70 57.79 -8.95 -16.78
C LYS A 70 58.58 -10.10 -16.25
N GLY A 71 58.94 -11.08 -17.11
CA GLY A 71 59.85 -12.18 -16.79
C GLY A 71 59.17 -13.34 -16.00
N THR A 72 57.86 -13.49 -16.05
CA THR A 72 57.12 -14.60 -15.40
C THR A 72 56.42 -15.53 -16.37
N GLY A 73 56.40 -15.23 -17.68
CA GLY A 73 55.65 -15.97 -18.70
C GLY A 73 54.11 -15.95 -18.53
N ARG A 74 53.59 -15.24 -17.50
CA ARG A 74 52.17 -15.18 -17.17
C ARG A 74 51.56 -13.86 -17.64
N ALA A 75 50.24 -13.82 -17.84
CA ALA A 75 49.50 -12.60 -18.10
C ALA A 75 49.70 -11.59 -16.96
N ARG A 76 49.79 -10.32 -17.27
CA ARG A 76 49.97 -9.24 -16.28
C ARG A 76 48.77 -9.14 -15.34
N ALA A 77 49.02 -9.12 -14.04
CA ALA A 77 47.98 -8.96 -13.03
C ALA A 77 48.35 -7.87 -12.02
N GLY A 78 47.46 -6.96 -11.77
CA GLY A 78 47.65 -5.87 -10.80
C GLY A 78 47.10 -6.17 -9.40
N THR A 79 46.10 -7.02 -9.32
CA THR A 79 45.44 -7.38 -8.05
C THR A 79 44.67 -8.68 -8.18
N THR A 80 44.55 -9.45 -7.10
CA THR A 80 43.71 -10.64 -7.01
C THR A 80 42.22 -10.32 -6.85
N ARG A 81 41.88 -9.05 -6.58
CA ARG A 81 40.49 -8.58 -6.46
C ARG A 81 39.83 -8.22 -7.80
N ALA A 82 40.53 -8.39 -8.92
CA ALA A 82 39.99 -8.11 -10.23
C ALA A 82 38.85 -9.08 -10.58
N VAL A 83 37.95 -8.66 -11.46
CA VAL A 83 36.70 -9.35 -11.80
C VAL A 83 36.92 -10.79 -12.31
N GLN A 84 38.04 -11.03 -13.02
CA GLN A 84 38.38 -12.35 -13.58
C GLN A 84 38.87 -13.35 -12.53
N TRP A 85 39.09 -12.93 -11.27
CA TRP A 85 39.53 -13.78 -10.20
C TRP A 85 38.38 -14.31 -9.35
N THR A 86 38.44 -15.59 -8.96
CA THR A 86 37.51 -16.14 -7.99
C THR A 86 37.60 -15.36 -6.67
N GLY A 87 36.47 -14.90 -6.17
CA GLY A 87 36.42 -13.99 -5.02
C GLY A 87 36.76 -12.53 -5.32
N GLY A 88 36.97 -12.17 -6.59
CA GLY A 88 37.12 -10.79 -7.02
C GLY A 88 35.83 -9.96 -7.01
N GLY A 89 35.94 -8.68 -7.29
CA GLY A 89 34.80 -7.77 -7.34
C GLY A 89 33.92 -7.96 -8.57
N VAL A 90 32.67 -7.57 -8.47
CA VAL A 90 31.71 -7.62 -9.58
C VAL A 90 31.86 -6.35 -10.44
N ALA A 91 31.87 -6.52 -11.78
CA ALA A 91 32.01 -5.40 -12.71
C ALA A 91 30.73 -4.54 -12.77
N PHE A 92 29.57 -5.19 -12.84
CA PHE A 92 28.28 -4.54 -12.97
C PHE A 92 27.45 -4.81 -11.72
N ALA A 93 27.26 -3.79 -10.90
CA ALA A 93 26.34 -3.85 -9.77
C ALA A 93 24.88 -3.88 -10.27
N PRO A 94 23.98 -4.60 -9.57
CA PRO A 94 22.57 -4.50 -9.87
C PRO A 94 22.10 -3.06 -9.65
N ARG A 95 21.46 -2.49 -10.66
CA ARG A 95 20.79 -1.19 -10.55
C ARG A 95 19.38 -1.45 -10.02
N THR A 96 19.11 -1.02 -8.80
CA THR A 96 17.82 -1.12 -8.17
C THR A 96 17.08 0.20 -8.36
N ASN A 97 16.38 0.33 -9.49
CA ASN A 97 15.44 1.43 -9.69
C ASN A 97 14.03 0.82 -9.75
N PHE A 98 13.22 1.15 -8.76
CA PHE A 98 11.84 0.71 -8.62
C PHE A 98 10.86 1.87 -8.78
N GLU A 99 11.33 3.03 -9.24
CA GLU A 99 10.46 4.16 -9.53
C GLU A 99 9.59 3.85 -10.76
N HIS A 100 8.29 3.81 -10.55
CA HIS A 100 7.30 3.69 -11.59
C HIS A 100 6.39 4.91 -11.57
N LYS A 101 6.60 5.82 -12.52
CA LYS A 101 5.86 7.08 -12.57
C LYS A 101 4.45 6.84 -13.09
N VAL A 102 3.44 7.21 -12.31
CA VAL A 102 2.02 7.24 -12.71
C VAL A 102 1.53 8.69 -12.70
N ASN A 103 0.71 9.05 -13.67
CA ASN A 103 0.13 10.38 -13.76
C ASN A 103 -0.90 10.60 -12.62
N LYS A 104 -0.97 11.83 -12.09
CA LYS A 104 -1.90 12.16 -11.00
C LYS A 104 -3.37 11.87 -11.36
N LYS A 105 -3.78 12.15 -12.61
CA LYS A 105 -5.13 11.88 -13.10
C LYS A 105 -5.44 10.38 -13.16
N GLU A 106 -4.47 9.56 -13.57
CA GLU A 106 -4.59 8.10 -13.60
C GLU A 106 -4.73 7.53 -12.18
N LYS A 107 -3.89 7.99 -11.24
CA LYS A 107 -3.98 7.56 -9.83
C LYS A 107 -5.34 7.87 -9.22
N ARG A 108 -5.90 9.06 -9.48
CA ARG A 108 -7.24 9.43 -9.01
C ARG A 108 -8.34 8.61 -9.67
N ALA A 109 -8.24 8.35 -10.98
CA ALA A 109 -9.22 7.53 -11.68
C ALA A 109 -9.20 6.08 -11.19
N ALA A 110 -8.02 5.51 -10.89
CA ALA A 110 -7.88 4.20 -10.27
C ALA A 110 -8.48 4.17 -8.86
N PHE A 111 -8.24 5.21 -8.05
CA PHE A 111 -8.81 5.33 -6.71
C PHE A 111 -10.34 5.33 -6.73
N ARG A 112 -10.94 6.14 -7.62
CA ARG A 112 -12.40 6.13 -7.84
C ARG A 112 -12.91 4.78 -8.33
N SER A 113 -12.21 4.15 -9.26
CA SER A 113 -12.57 2.81 -9.73
C SER A 113 -12.60 1.77 -8.60
N ALA A 114 -11.59 1.77 -7.71
CA ALA A 114 -11.54 0.84 -6.58
C ALA A 114 -12.65 1.10 -5.56
N LEU A 115 -12.93 2.37 -5.25
CA LEU A 115 -14.05 2.74 -4.38
C LEU A 115 -15.41 2.37 -4.99
N SER A 116 -15.57 2.55 -6.30
CA SER A 116 -16.81 2.21 -7.02
C SER A 116 -17.04 0.70 -7.04
N ASP A 117 -15.99 -0.11 -7.13
CA ASP A 117 -16.07 -1.57 -7.04
C ASP A 117 -16.65 -2.01 -5.68
N HIS A 118 -16.12 -1.47 -4.58
CA HIS A 118 -16.67 -1.72 -3.24
C HIS A 118 -18.13 -1.26 -3.08
N ALA A 119 -18.48 -0.11 -3.68
CA ALA A 119 -19.84 0.39 -3.62
C ALA A 119 -20.82 -0.49 -4.42
N GLN A 120 -20.43 -0.96 -5.59
CA GLN A 120 -21.23 -1.88 -6.43
C GLN A 120 -21.36 -3.26 -5.80
N ALA A 121 -20.30 -3.77 -5.19
CA ALA A 121 -20.30 -5.04 -4.46
C ALA A 121 -21.05 -4.99 -3.12
N GLY A 122 -21.40 -3.78 -2.62
CA GLY A 122 -22.04 -3.60 -1.31
C GLY A 122 -21.14 -3.95 -0.12
N THR A 123 -19.83 -3.87 -0.30
CA THR A 123 -18.82 -4.21 0.72
C THR A 123 -18.30 -2.99 1.49
N ILE A 124 -18.88 -1.82 1.26
CA ILE A 124 -18.58 -0.58 1.98
C ILE A 124 -19.63 -0.31 3.06
N ALA A 125 -19.18 0.14 4.23
CA ALA A 125 -20.05 0.66 5.29
C ALA A 125 -19.45 1.92 5.90
N VAL A 126 -20.31 2.74 6.51
CA VAL A 126 -19.93 3.93 7.26
C VAL A 126 -20.10 3.65 8.75
N LEU A 127 -19.12 4.01 9.56
CA LEU A 127 -19.20 3.90 11.02
C LEU A 127 -19.68 5.22 11.62
N GLY A 128 -20.86 5.20 12.24
CA GLY A 128 -21.51 6.37 12.80
C GLY A 128 -21.13 6.71 14.24
N GLY A 129 -19.94 6.30 14.72
CA GLY A 129 -19.45 6.54 16.07
C GLY A 129 -19.46 5.30 16.97
N GLY A 130 -19.24 5.46 18.29
CA GLY A 130 -19.31 4.37 19.26
C GLY A 130 -17.99 3.89 19.85
N PHE A 131 -16.90 4.66 19.66
CA PHE A 131 -15.59 4.35 20.24
C PHE A 131 -15.04 5.54 21.02
N ASP A 132 -15.69 5.89 22.15
CA ASP A 132 -15.20 6.94 23.05
C ASP A 132 -13.94 6.48 23.80
N GLU A 133 -13.90 5.19 24.16
CA GLU A 133 -12.75 4.53 24.74
C GLU A 133 -12.19 3.42 23.85
N PRO A 134 -10.84 3.18 23.86
CA PRO A 134 -10.24 2.13 23.07
C PRO A 134 -10.68 0.72 23.53
N SER A 135 -11.39 -0.04 22.67
CA SER A 135 -11.87 -1.38 22.96
C SER A 135 -11.72 -2.31 21.74
N ALA A 136 -10.70 -3.16 21.76
CA ALA A 136 -10.50 -4.15 20.69
C ALA A 136 -11.58 -5.24 20.70
N LYS A 137 -12.22 -5.50 21.84
CA LYS A 137 -13.31 -6.47 21.96
C LYS A 137 -14.55 -5.98 21.22
N ASP A 138 -14.91 -4.72 21.39
CA ASP A 138 -16.09 -4.14 20.73
C ASP A 138 -15.85 -4.00 19.24
N ALA A 139 -14.62 -3.64 18.83
CA ALA A 139 -14.23 -3.61 17.43
C ALA A 139 -14.31 -5.01 16.75
N ALA A 140 -13.93 -6.07 17.45
CA ALA A 140 -14.07 -7.44 16.95
C ALA A 140 -15.56 -7.84 16.81
N THR A 141 -16.38 -7.55 17.83
CA THR A 141 -17.82 -7.83 17.79
C THR A 141 -18.53 -7.05 16.70
N LEU A 142 -18.13 -5.80 16.44
CA LEU A 142 -18.66 -5.00 15.34
C LEU A 142 -18.39 -5.64 13.99
N ILE A 143 -17.14 -6.05 13.71
CA ILE A 143 -16.80 -6.70 12.43
C ILE A 143 -17.55 -8.00 12.25
N ASP A 144 -17.65 -8.81 13.29
CA ASP A 144 -18.35 -10.10 13.25
C ASP A 144 -19.86 -9.90 13.08
N ALA A 145 -20.46 -8.88 13.72
CA ALA A 145 -21.86 -8.52 13.56
C ALA A 145 -22.19 -7.95 12.16
N TRP A 146 -21.25 -7.18 11.60
CA TRP A 146 -21.38 -6.70 10.22
C TRP A 146 -21.40 -7.85 9.19
N GLY A 147 -20.72 -8.96 9.50
CA GLY A 147 -20.76 -10.20 8.70
C GLY A 147 -20.04 -10.12 7.35
N GLN A 148 -19.24 -9.11 7.10
CA GLN A 148 -18.47 -8.97 5.88
C GLN A 148 -17.13 -9.71 5.95
N ALA A 149 -16.62 -10.09 4.78
CA ALA A 149 -15.41 -10.88 4.67
C ALA A 149 -14.15 -10.06 5.03
N ARG A 150 -13.22 -10.68 5.76
CA ARG A 150 -11.86 -10.15 5.97
C ARG A 150 -10.98 -10.47 4.74
N PRO A 151 -10.00 -9.65 4.40
CA PRO A 151 -9.46 -8.51 5.13
C PRO A 151 -10.35 -7.26 5.06
N VAL A 152 -10.32 -6.45 6.13
CA VAL A 152 -11.06 -5.21 6.27
C VAL A 152 -10.08 -4.03 6.31
N VAL A 153 -10.36 -2.98 5.54
CA VAL A 153 -9.68 -1.70 5.69
C VAL A 153 -10.61 -0.74 6.43
N VAL A 154 -10.10 -0.15 7.50
CA VAL A 154 -10.79 0.85 8.31
C VAL A 154 -10.16 2.21 8.03
N VAL A 155 -10.95 3.15 7.56
CA VAL A 155 -10.50 4.52 7.30
C VAL A 155 -11.03 5.44 8.39
N ALA A 156 -10.13 6.02 9.16
CA ALA A 156 -10.44 6.90 10.29
C ALA A 156 -9.66 8.20 10.21
N THR A 157 -10.18 9.28 10.78
CA THR A 157 -9.41 10.52 10.89
C THR A 157 -8.34 10.40 11.97
N PRO A 158 -7.23 11.17 11.89
CA PRO A 158 -6.19 11.15 12.93
C PRO A 158 -6.71 11.53 14.33
N GLU A 159 -7.81 12.27 14.39
CA GLU A 159 -8.45 12.72 15.64
C GLU A 159 -9.19 11.57 16.37
N GLU A 160 -9.57 10.52 15.64
CA GLU A 160 -10.28 9.36 16.17
C GLU A 160 -9.32 8.30 16.74
N GLU A 161 -8.42 8.73 17.67
CA GLU A 161 -7.40 7.83 18.26
C GLU A 161 -8.00 6.59 18.92
N SER A 162 -9.13 6.70 19.60
CA SER A 162 -9.80 5.59 20.29
C SER A 162 -10.25 4.53 19.29
N LEU A 163 -10.79 4.94 18.16
CA LEU A 163 -11.17 4.07 17.06
C LEU A 163 -9.92 3.38 16.46
N ILE A 164 -8.89 4.14 16.12
CA ILE A 164 -7.65 3.60 15.57
C ILE A 164 -7.03 2.55 16.50
N LYS A 165 -6.94 2.85 17.80
CA LYS A 165 -6.42 1.94 18.82
C LYS A 165 -7.25 0.66 18.97
N SER A 166 -8.57 0.74 18.79
CA SER A 166 -9.49 -0.39 18.88
C SER A 166 -9.31 -1.39 17.73
N PHE A 167 -9.11 -0.91 16.50
CA PHE A 167 -9.05 -1.76 15.31
C PHE A 167 -7.63 -2.23 14.94
N ARG A 168 -6.57 -1.48 15.24
CA ARG A 168 -5.20 -1.75 14.75
C ARG A 168 -4.62 -3.10 15.16
N ASN A 169 -5.11 -3.70 16.28
CA ASN A 169 -4.62 -4.98 16.81
C ASN A 169 -5.39 -6.20 16.28
N LEU A 170 -6.42 -6.00 15.48
CA LEU A 170 -7.23 -7.10 14.95
C LEU A 170 -6.56 -7.77 13.74
N GLU A 171 -6.64 -9.09 13.67
CA GLU A 171 -6.09 -9.87 12.55
C GLU A 171 -6.82 -9.56 11.24
N LYS A 172 -6.04 -9.32 10.17
CA LYS A 172 -6.55 -8.97 8.83
C LYS A 172 -7.41 -7.70 8.82
N VAL A 173 -7.10 -6.78 9.73
CA VAL A 173 -7.67 -5.42 9.74
C VAL A 173 -6.52 -4.43 9.58
N LEU A 174 -6.63 -3.57 8.57
CA LEU A 174 -5.72 -2.47 8.34
C LEU A 174 -6.43 -1.16 8.68
N VAL A 175 -5.81 -0.33 9.50
CA VAL A 175 -6.33 1.00 9.80
C VAL A 175 -5.47 2.04 9.11
N THR A 176 -6.10 2.92 8.35
CA THR A 176 -5.42 3.97 7.58
C THR A 176 -6.15 5.29 7.71
N VAL A 177 -5.47 6.39 7.37
CA VAL A 177 -6.08 7.73 7.33
C VAL A 177 -6.45 8.11 5.89
N PRO A 178 -7.46 8.96 5.68
CA PRO A 178 -7.92 9.31 4.32
C PRO A 178 -6.81 9.82 3.39
N GLY A 179 -5.81 10.53 3.95
CA GLY A 179 -4.67 11.06 3.19
C GLY A 179 -3.71 10.00 2.68
N GLU A 180 -3.53 8.91 3.41
CA GLU A 180 -2.56 7.84 3.14
C GLU A 180 -3.19 6.63 2.44
N LEU A 181 -4.52 6.51 2.43
CA LEU A 181 -5.25 5.39 1.83
C LEU A 181 -4.81 5.13 0.38
N GLU A 182 -4.11 4.03 0.14
CA GLU A 182 -3.60 3.65 -1.18
C GLU A 182 -4.61 2.80 -1.97
N VAL A 183 -4.44 2.78 -3.30
CA VAL A 183 -5.26 1.93 -4.18
C VAL A 183 -4.97 0.46 -3.92
N SER A 184 -3.73 0.12 -3.59
CA SER A 184 -3.31 -1.23 -3.21
C SER A 184 -4.04 -1.75 -1.98
N GLU A 185 -4.28 -0.90 -0.99
CA GLU A 185 -5.03 -1.23 0.23
C GLU A 185 -6.51 -1.49 -0.07
N LEU A 186 -7.13 -0.65 -0.93
CA LEU A 186 -8.50 -0.84 -1.38
C LEU A 186 -8.69 -2.17 -2.11
N VAL A 187 -7.77 -2.53 -3.02
CA VAL A 187 -7.82 -3.80 -3.76
C VAL A 187 -7.54 -5.00 -2.85
N TRP A 188 -6.68 -4.85 -1.84
CA TRP A 188 -6.41 -5.91 -0.86
C TRP A 188 -7.61 -6.15 0.06
N ALA A 189 -8.36 -5.10 0.40
CA ALA A 189 -9.55 -5.19 1.23
C ALA A 189 -10.66 -6.00 0.53
N ARG A 190 -11.32 -6.85 1.28
CA ARG A 190 -12.62 -7.42 0.87
C ARG A 190 -13.78 -6.55 1.33
N SER A 191 -13.56 -5.78 2.38
CA SER A 191 -14.58 -4.89 2.94
C SER A 191 -13.94 -3.58 3.40
N LEU A 192 -14.66 -2.49 3.24
CA LEU A 192 -14.21 -1.14 3.55
C LEU A 192 -15.14 -0.52 4.60
N LEU A 193 -14.59 -0.14 5.74
CA LEU A 193 -15.27 0.57 6.81
C LEU A 193 -14.73 1.99 6.92
N VAL A 194 -15.56 3.00 6.70
CA VAL A 194 -15.14 4.40 6.71
C VAL A 194 -15.84 5.11 7.87
N SER A 195 -15.12 5.84 8.71
CA SER A 195 -15.76 6.65 9.76
C SER A 195 -16.57 7.80 9.14
N GLU A 196 -17.63 8.22 9.81
CA GLU A 196 -18.48 9.32 9.35
C GLU A 196 -17.68 10.61 9.15
N ALA A 197 -16.67 10.86 10.01
CA ALA A 197 -15.74 11.99 9.89
C ALA A 197 -14.74 11.85 8.73
N ALA A 198 -14.32 10.63 8.40
CA ALA A 198 -13.38 10.38 7.31
C ALA A 198 -14.05 10.40 5.92
N LEU A 199 -15.35 10.12 5.83
CA LEU A 199 -16.07 10.02 4.57
C LEU A 199 -15.92 11.26 3.65
N PRO A 200 -16.13 12.50 4.13
CA PRO A 200 -15.97 13.68 3.29
C PRO A 200 -14.52 13.87 2.80
N LEU A 201 -13.52 13.46 3.60
CA LEU A 201 -12.12 13.54 3.21
C LEU A 201 -11.77 12.54 2.10
N VAL A 202 -12.31 11.32 2.18
CA VAL A 202 -12.16 10.29 1.13
C VAL A 202 -12.81 10.77 -0.17
N GLN A 203 -14.01 11.36 -0.10
CA GLN A 203 -14.73 11.93 -1.24
C GLN A 203 -13.93 13.08 -1.86
N GLY A 204 -13.47 14.05 -1.06
CA GLY A 204 -12.67 15.16 -1.53
C GLY A 204 -11.37 14.73 -2.23
N ARG A 205 -10.72 13.66 -1.75
CA ARG A 205 -9.53 13.09 -2.42
C ARG A 205 -9.86 12.49 -3.80
N GLY A 206 -11.04 11.93 -3.95
CA GLY A 206 -11.52 11.42 -5.24
C GLY A 206 -11.90 12.53 -6.24
N GLN A 207 -12.43 13.65 -5.76
CA GLN A 207 -12.92 14.76 -6.59
C GLN A 207 -11.84 15.72 -7.05
N SER A 208 -10.82 15.98 -6.22
CA SER A 208 -9.87 17.09 -6.46
C SER A 208 -9.30 17.10 -7.88
N ALA A 209 -9.54 18.22 -8.57
CA ALA A 209 -9.20 18.50 -9.96
C ALA A 209 -7.70 18.42 -10.29
#